data_72289ba0669768b8d1fc8b1533a2f785
#
_entry.id   72289ba0669768b8d1fc8b1533a2f785
#
_cell.length_a   1.000
_cell.length_b   1.000
_cell.length_c   1.000
_cell.angle_alpha   90.00
_cell.angle_beta   90.00
_cell.angle_gamma   90.00
#
_symmetry.space_group_name_H-M   'P 1'
#
loop_
_entity.id
_entity.type
_entity.pdbx_description
1 polymer ?
#
loop_
_entity_poly.entity_id
_entity_poly.type
_entity_poly.pdbx_seq_one_letter_code
_entity_poly.pdbx_strand_id
1 'polypeptide(L)'
;MNYRHAYHAGNFADCFKHALLADLVDAFARKPTPYFVLDTHAGVGRYDLEGDAARRTGEADAGIRRLLASQPAPLKRYLDLVRSLGLYPGSPTLIRALMRPIGPDLVGEGHGCCHDVMPGAGPASTPCDAEPDKGVDGGPSAAMTTGTGRRARPPKSASMLMRQADRLACCELHPEDVIPLRRLFHHDPQVEVHFRSGWDALKALLPPREKRGLVFIDPPFESQDEFATLADGLKRGHGRFGHGVFAAWYPIKQRAAVRGFHATLKMTGIRDVIAIELYLRAPTNAERLNGCGLLVINPPYRFAEQGQMIADAVLQGLGQDESGAGVDVIRIADE
;
A
#
# COMPACT_ATOMS: atom_id res chain seq x y z
N MET A 1 1.60 -9.43 -17.35
CA MET A 1 2.27 -8.87 -16.17
C MET A 1 3.07 -9.98 -15.53
N ASN A 2 4.40 -9.91 -15.62
CA ASN A 2 5.32 -10.94 -15.11
C ASN A 2 5.94 -10.54 -13.75
N TYR A 3 5.81 -9.27 -13.35
CA TYR A 3 6.34 -8.78 -12.10
C TYR A 3 5.61 -9.41 -10.90
N ARG A 4 6.37 -10.02 -10.01
CA ARG A 4 5.89 -10.60 -8.75
C ARG A 4 6.61 -9.91 -7.60
N HIS A 5 5.93 -9.01 -6.92
CA HIS A 5 6.53 -8.23 -5.83
C HIS A 5 7.10 -9.10 -4.68
N ALA A 6 6.56 -10.30 -4.48
CA ALA A 6 7.06 -11.24 -3.46
C ALA A 6 8.56 -11.57 -3.56
N TYR A 7 9.17 -11.44 -4.74
CA TYR A 7 10.62 -11.63 -4.93
C TYR A 7 11.45 -10.44 -4.45
N HIS A 8 10.85 -9.26 -4.37
CA HIS A 8 11.52 -7.98 -4.12
C HIS A 8 11.11 -7.34 -2.80
N ALA A 9 10.14 -7.95 -2.09
CA ALA A 9 9.57 -7.41 -0.88
C ALA A 9 10.66 -7.15 0.19
N GLY A 10 10.65 -5.96 0.75
CA GLY A 10 11.60 -5.54 1.77
C GLY A 10 12.97 -5.12 1.25
N ASN A 11 13.16 -4.91 -0.05
CA ASN A 11 14.37 -4.35 -0.59
C ASN A 11 14.52 -2.85 -0.24
N PHE A 12 15.64 -2.22 -0.66
CA PHE A 12 15.90 -0.82 -0.35
C PHE A 12 14.82 0.13 -0.87
N ALA A 13 14.26 -0.16 -2.06
CA ALA A 13 13.23 0.68 -2.66
C ALA A 13 11.91 0.60 -1.88
N ASP A 14 11.56 -0.58 -1.40
CA ASP A 14 10.43 -0.77 -0.48
C ASP A 14 10.66 -0.04 0.84
N CYS A 15 11.84 -0.19 1.44
CA CYS A 15 12.17 0.49 2.70
C CYS A 15 12.04 2.01 2.56
N PHE A 16 12.55 2.57 1.46
CA PHE A 16 12.48 4.00 1.16
C PHE A 16 11.02 4.45 0.94
N LYS A 17 10.30 3.82 0.01
CA LYS A 17 8.95 4.25 -0.32
C LYS A 17 7.97 4.07 0.84
N HIS A 18 8.08 2.96 1.59
CA HIS A 18 7.18 2.68 2.71
C HIS A 18 7.45 3.58 3.92
N ALA A 19 8.70 3.95 4.19
CA ALA A 19 9.02 4.91 5.23
C ALA A 19 8.46 6.31 4.91
N LEU A 20 8.59 6.78 3.66
CA LEU A 20 8.00 8.04 3.20
C LEU A 20 6.46 7.97 3.18
N LEU A 21 5.89 6.84 2.75
CA LEU A 21 4.44 6.62 2.79
C LEU A 21 3.91 6.70 4.23
N ALA A 22 4.62 6.12 5.18
CA ALA A 22 4.24 6.19 6.60
C ALA A 22 4.22 7.64 7.11
N ASP A 23 5.22 8.46 6.77
CA ASP A 23 5.23 9.89 7.13
C ASP A 23 4.07 10.66 6.48
N LEU A 24 3.77 10.39 5.20
CA LEU A 24 2.62 10.98 4.52
C LEU A 24 1.30 10.65 5.20
N VAL A 25 1.05 9.38 5.54
CA VAL A 25 -0.20 8.96 6.20
C VAL A 25 -0.28 9.54 7.63
N ASP A 26 0.81 9.55 8.38
CA ASP A 26 0.87 10.18 9.71
C ASP A 26 0.57 11.69 9.62
N ALA A 27 1.00 12.39 8.57
CA ALA A 27 0.66 13.80 8.35
C ALA A 27 -0.86 14.03 8.17
N PHE A 28 -1.56 13.10 7.53
CA PHE A 28 -3.02 13.12 7.44
C PHE A 28 -3.70 12.82 8.78
N ALA A 29 -3.19 11.86 9.54
CA ALA A 29 -3.75 11.45 10.82
C ALA A 29 -3.67 12.52 11.92
N ARG A 30 -2.76 13.52 11.80
CA ARG A 30 -2.62 14.65 12.75
C ARG A 30 -3.87 15.52 12.86
N LYS A 31 -4.71 15.57 11.83
CA LYS A 31 -5.96 16.37 11.84
C LYS A 31 -7.16 15.44 12.05
N PRO A 32 -8.16 15.85 12.86
CA PRO A 32 -9.33 15.02 13.15
C PRO A 32 -10.27 14.81 11.95
N THR A 33 -10.20 15.71 10.95
CA THR A 33 -11.02 15.61 9.74
C THR A 33 -10.71 14.32 8.98
N PRO A 34 -11.72 13.52 8.61
CA PRO A 34 -11.55 12.31 7.83
C PRO A 34 -10.78 12.51 6.52
N TYR A 35 -10.06 11.50 6.11
CA TYR A 35 -9.33 11.48 4.85
C TYR A 35 -9.52 10.16 4.11
N PHE A 36 -9.26 10.22 2.83
CA PHE A 36 -9.28 9.07 1.92
C PHE A 36 -7.87 8.73 1.47
N VAL A 37 -7.57 7.45 1.37
CA VAL A 37 -6.36 6.98 0.70
C VAL A 37 -6.75 6.09 -0.46
N LEU A 38 -6.19 6.35 -1.63
CA LEU A 38 -6.27 5.48 -2.80
C LEU A 38 -4.89 4.86 -3.02
N ASP A 39 -4.81 3.54 -2.87
CA ASP A 39 -3.64 2.75 -3.24
C ASP A 39 -3.92 2.10 -4.60
N THR A 40 -3.23 2.56 -5.63
CA THR A 40 -3.53 2.19 -7.02
C THR A 40 -2.96 0.84 -7.45
N HIS A 41 -1.93 0.33 -6.75
CA HIS A 41 -1.23 -0.92 -7.07
C HIS A 41 -0.91 -1.66 -5.76
N ALA A 42 -1.96 -2.18 -5.12
CA ALA A 42 -1.92 -2.62 -3.74
C ALA A 42 -1.21 -3.97 -3.50
N GLY A 43 -1.03 -4.78 -4.54
CA GLY A 43 -0.45 -6.12 -4.41
C GLY A 43 -1.26 -7.04 -3.49
N VAL A 44 -0.59 -8.00 -2.89
CA VAL A 44 -1.22 -8.96 -1.96
C VAL A 44 -1.40 -8.41 -0.53
N GLY A 45 -0.82 -7.26 -0.24
CA GLY A 45 -0.92 -6.56 1.05
C GLY A 45 0.04 -7.02 2.15
N ARG A 46 0.51 -8.27 2.16
CA ARG A 46 1.51 -8.81 3.10
C ARG A 46 2.42 -9.80 2.40
N TYR A 47 3.69 -9.84 2.80
CA TYR A 47 4.71 -10.68 2.20
C TYR A 47 5.44 -11.49 3.27
N ASP A 48 5.60 -12.80 3.01
CA ASP A 48 6.41 -13.68 3.83
C ASP A 48 7.87 -13.59 3.38
N LEU A 49 8.71 -12.98 4.20
CA LEU A 49 10.14 -12.85 3.92
C LEU A 49 10.92 -14.15 4.18
N GLU A 50 10.31 -15.17 4.80
CA GLU A 50 10.86 -16.50 4.96
C GLU A 50 10.45 -17.45 3.83
N GLY A 51 9.54 -17.00 2.95
CA GLY A 51 9.06 -17.78 1.81
C GLY A 51 10.13 -17.95 0.72
N ASP A 52 9.93 -18.98 -0.13
CA ASP A 52 10.86 -19.31 -1.22
C ASP A 52 11.15 -18.16 -2.17
N ALA A 53 10.16 -17.31 -2.45
CA ALA A 53 10.32 -16.16 -3.34
C ALA A 53 11.35 -15.15 -2.80
N ALA A 54 11.21 -14.73 -1.54
CA ALA A 54 12.10 -13.78 -0.89
C ALA A 54 13.51 -14.37 -0.68
N ARG A 55 13.60 -15.66 -0.31
CA ARG A 55 14.90 -16.34 -0.12
C ARG A 55 15.72 -16.44 -1.40
N ARG A 56 15.08 -16.58 -2.57
CA ARG A 56 15.79 -16.69 -3.85
C ARG A 56 16.57 -15.44 -4.22
N THR A 57 16.09 -14.28 -3.86
CA THR A 57 16.74 -12.99 -4.19
C THR A 57 17.64 -12.49 -3.07
N GLY A 58 17.31 -12.78 -1.81
CA GLY A 58 18.02 -12.26 -0.64
C GLY A 58 17.88 -10.72 -0.46
N GLU A 59 16.98 -10.07 -1.21
CA GLU A 59 16.83 -8.62 -1.18
C GLU A 59 16.36 -8.10 0.17
N ALA A 60 15.52 -8.88 0.89
CA ALA A 60 15.08 -8.53 2.23
C ALA A 60 16.23 -8.51 3.24
N ASP A 61 17.23 -9.39 3.09
CA ASP A 61 18.42 -9.44 3.96
C ASP A 61 19.27 -8.18 3.77
N ALA A 62 19.46 -7.74 2.52
CA ALA A 62 20.16 -6.51 2.19
C ALA A 62 19.34 -5.24 2.48
N GLY A 63 18.03 -5.35 2.68
CA GLY A 63 17.06 -4.28 2.90
C GLY A 63 16.54 -4.23 4.33
N ILE A 64 15.27 -4.58 4.49
CA ILE A 64 14.53 -4.38 5.75
C ILE A 64 15.17 -5.04 6.97
N ARG A 65 15.78 -6.23 6.84
CA ARG A 65 16.42 -6.92 7.98
C ARG A 65 17.61 -6.14 8.52
N ARG A 66 18.40 -5.49 7.67
CA ARG A 66 19.50 -4.60 8.09
C ARG A 66 18.97 -3.38 8.84
N LEU A 67 17.89 -2.74 8.35
CA LEU A 67 17.29 -1.60 9.04
C LEU A 67 16.66 -2.00 10.39
N LEU A 68 16.05 -3.17 10.47
CA LEU A 68 15.51 -3.70 11.72
C LEU A 68 16.62 -3.99 12.75
N ALA A 69 17.81 -4.35 12.31
CA ALA A 69 18.98 -4.54 13.19
C ALA A 69 19.59 -3.19 13.63
N SER A 70 19.79 -2.25 12.70
CA SER A 70 20.46 -0.96 12.98
C SER A 70 19.57 0.10 13.63
N GLN A 71 18.26 0.02 13.42
CA GLN A 71 17.23 0.87 14.00
C GLN A 71 17.50 2.40 13.89
N PRO A 72 17.71 2.95 12.69
CA PRO A 72 17.96 4.38 12.56
C PRO A 72 16.78 5.20 13.09
N ALA A 73 17.07 6.22 13.92
CA ALA A 73 16.03 7.01 14.59
C ALA A 73 14.96 7.62 13.65
N PRO A 74 15.30 8.17 12.46
CA PRO A 74 14.30 8.71 11.55
C PRO A 74 13.33 7.64 10.99
N LEU A 75 13.71 6.35 11.01
CA LEU A 75 12.88 5.24 10.52
C LEU A 75 12.10 4.53 11.63
N LYS A 76 12.26 4.97 12.90
CA LYS A 76 11.68 4.27 14.07
C LYS A 76 10.19 3.96 13.90
N ARG A 77 9.40 4.94 13.48
CA ARG A 77 7.95 4.77 13.27
C ARG A 77 7.61 3.65 12.28
N TYR A 78 8.28 3.65 11.13
CA TYR A 78 8.12 2.62 10.11
C TYR A 78 8.59 1.24 10.61
N LEU A 79 9.76 1.16 11.23
CA LEU A 79 10.34 -0.10 11.71
C LEU A 79 9.51 -0.72 12.85
N ASP A 80 8.97 0.09 13.75
CA ASP A 80 8.06 -0.38 14.81
C ASP A 80 6.78 -0.98 14.23
N LEU A 81 6.22 -0.37 13.17
CA LEU A 81 5.08 -0.94 12.44
C LEU A 81 5.43 -2.28 11.79
N VAL A 82 6.55 -2.36 11.08
CA VAL A 82 6.99 -3.62 10.45
C VAL A 82 7.11 -4.73 11.48
N ARG A 83 7.69 -4.46 12.67
CA ARG A 83 7.79 -5.46 13.75
C ARG A 83 6.43 -5.87 14.28
N SER A 84 5.52 -4.93 14.48
CA SER A 84 4.21 -5.20 15.09
C SER A 84 3.28 -6.00 14.19
N LEU A 85 3.49 -5.96 12.88
CA LEU A 85 2.61 -6.59 11.89
C LEU A 85 2.98 -8.05 11.56
N GLY A 86 4.12 -8.55 12.02
CA GLY A 86 4.57 -9.93 11.87
C GLY A 86 5.11 -10.24 10.47
N LEU A 87 4.25 -10.27 9.44
CA LEU A 87 4.69 -10.35 8.04
C LEU A 87 5.05 -8.97 7.51
N TYR A 88 5.93 -8.92 6.51
CA TYR A 88 6.31 -7.65 5.89
C TYR A 88 5.10 -6.96 5.26
N PRO A 89 4.76 -5.74 5.66
CA PRO A 89 3.58 -5.06 5.16
C PRO A 89 3.81 -4.54 3.74
N GLY A 90 2.87 -4.81 2.83
CA GLY A 90 2.69 -4.02 1.63
C GLY A 90 2.07 -2.65 1.97
N SER A 91 2.04 -1.75 0.98
CA SER A 91 1.46 -0.41 1.13
C SER A 91 0.06 -0.41 1.78
N PRO A 92 -0.92 -1.28 1.39
CA PRO A 92 -2.25 -1.18 1.97
C PRO A 92 -2.30 -1.58 3.44
N THR A 93 -1.48 -2.56 3.85
CA THR A 93 -1.39 -2.95 5.27
C THR A 93 -0.74 -1.86 6.11
N LEU A 94 0.32 -1.24 5.59
CA LEU A 94 0.99 -0.11 6.23
C LEU A 94 0.04 1.08 6.39
N ILE A 95 -0.64 1.48 5.32
CA ILE A 95 -1.62 2.56 5.34
C ILE A 95 -2.71 2.26 6.39
N ARG A 96 -3.29 1.06 6.34
CA ARG A 96 -4.38 0.70 7.26
C ARG A 96 -3.96 0.71 8.72
N ALA A 97 -2.74 0.27 9.03
CA ALA A 97 -2.20 0.27 10.39
C ALA A 97 -1.97 1.70 10.95
N LEU A 98 -1.78 2.67 10.08
CA LEU A 98 -1.60 4.09 10.44
C LEU A 98 -2.92 4.87 10.49
N MET A 99 -3.98 4.37 9.86
CA MET A 99 -5.30 5.00 9.88
C MET A 99 -5.91 4.90 11.27
N ARG A 100 -6.72 5.91 11.62
CA ARG A 100 -7.45 5.91 12.89
C ARG A 100 -8.49 4.79 12.90
N PRO A 101 -8.57 4.00 13.97
CA PRO A 101 -9.62 2.99 14.10
C PRO A 101 -10.99 3.68 14.22
N ILE A 102 -12.03 3.02 13.75
CA ILE A 102 -13.41 3.41 14.10
C ILE A 102 -13.58 3.13 15.59
N GLY A 103 -14.06 4.13 16.36
CA GLY A 103 -14.25 3.99 17.81
C GLY A 103 -15.12 2.79 18.17
N PRO A 104 -14.94 2.18 19.37
CA PRO A 104 -15.64 0.98 19.80
C PRO A 104 -17.17 1.11 19.84
N ASP A 105 -17.71 2.32 19.95
CA ASP A 105 -19.15 2.61 19.96
C ASP A 105 -19.84 2.32 18.61
N LEU A 106 -19.11 1.89 17.58
CA LEU A 106 -19.57 1.71 16.20
C LEU A 106 -19.61 0.28 15.71
N VAL A 107 -18.96 -0.61 16.42
CA VAL A 107 -19.06 -2.05 16.20
C VAL A 107 -20.18 -2.52 17.10
N GLY A 108 -21.41 -2.60 16.57
CA GLY A 108 -22.52 -3.20 17.29
C GLY A 108 -22.09 -4.54 17.88
N GLU A 109 -22.50 -4.83 19.12
CA GLU A 109 -22.19 -6.04 19.87
C GLU A 109 -22.41 -7.29 19.01
N GLY A 110 -21.35 -7.82 18.49
CA GLY A 110 -21.37 -9.00 17.65
C GLY A 110 -20.05 -9.20 16.91
N HIS A 111 -19.08 -9.65 17.63
CA HIS A 111 -17.86 -10.42 17.32
C HIS A 111 -16.66 -9.82 18.03
N GLY A 112 -16.33 -10.42 19.16
CA GLY A 112 -15.08 -10.17 19.88
C GLY A 112 -13.90 -10.41 18.94
N CYS A 113 -13.04 -9.41 18.80
CA CYS A 113 -11.71 -9.60 18.23
C CYS A 113 -10.90 -10.46 19.21
N CYS A 114 -10.88 -11.76 18.97
CA CYS A 114 -9.92 -12.65 19.61
C CYS A 114 -8.54 -12.35 19.03
N HIS A 115 -7.75 -11.62 19.78
CA HIS A 115 -6.29 -11.77 19.75
C HIS A 115 -5.97 -13.07 20.48
N ASP A 116 -6.24 -14.21 19.87
CA ASP A 116 -5.72 -15.48 20.37
C ASP A 116 -4.50 -15.89 19.56
N VAL A 117 -3.38 -15.73 20.24
CA VAL A 117 -2.12 -16.40 19.97
C VAL A 117 -2.37 -17.91 20.02
N MET A 118 -2.19 -18.61 18.92
CA MET A 118 -2.24 -20.06 18.86
C MET A 118 -0.94 -20.64 19.42
N PRO A 119 -0.99 -21.49 20.46
CA PRO A 119 0.13 -22.35 20.77
C PRO A 119 0.03 -23.69 20.00
N GLY A 120 1.13 -24.06 19.45
CA GLY A 120 1.69 -25.36 19.13
C GLY A 120 0.79 -26.56 18.82
N ALA A 121 1.05 -27.11 17.63
CA ALA A 121 0.58 -28.41 17.18
C ALA A 121 1.27 -29.57 17.94
N GLY A 122 0.46 -30.56 18.33
CA GLY A 122 0.92 -31.90 18.72
C GLY A 122 0.08 -32.97 17.98
N PRO A 123 0.57 -34.20 17.75
CA PRO A 123 0.18 -35.03 16.62
C PRO A 123 -0.94 -36.03 16.89
N ALA A 124 -1.62 -36.32 15.81
CA ALA A 124 -2.34 -37.54 15.38
C ALA A 124 -2.85 -38.59 16.38
N SER A 125 -4.10 -38.97 16.28
CA SER A 125 -4.57 -40.34 16.45
C SER A 125 -5.82 -40.64 15.60
N THR A 126 -5.77 -41.80 15.03
CA THR A 126 -6.53 -42.58 14.08
C THR A 126 -8.05 -42.73 14.26
N PRO A 127 -8.73 -43.34 13.26
CA PRO A 127 -10.18 -43.21 13.02
C PRO A 127 -11.02 -44.31 13.69
N CYS A 128 -12.29 -44.06 13.89
CA CYS A 128 -13.29 -45.07 14.17
C CYS A 128 -14.40 -45.03 13.13
N ASP A 129 -14.52 -46.18 12.47
CA ASP A 129 -15.60 -46.58 11.59
C ASP A 129 -16.94 -46.70 12.33
N ALA A 130 -18.05 -46.32 11.69
CA ALA A 130 -19.36 -46.92 11.92
C ALA A 130 -20.25 -46.69 10.70
N GLU A 131 -20.72 -47.80 10.17
CA GLU A 131 -21.61 -47.96 9.03
C GLU A 131 -23.08 -47.65 9.35
N PRO A 132 -23.98 -47.74 8.37
CA PRO A 132 -25.18 -46.94 8.22
C PRO A 132 -26.46 -47.68 8.69
N ASP A 133 -27.49 -46.94 9.03
CA ASP A 133 -28.84 -47.50 9.18
C ASP A 133 -29.83 -46.89 8.18
N LYS A 134 -30.70 -47.75 7.70
CA LYS A 134 -31.67 -47.60 6.63
C LYS A 134 -33.04 -47.16 7.15
N GLY A 135 -33.73 -46.37 6.35
CA GLY A 135 -35.16 -46.59 6.13
C GLY A 135 -36.12 -45.50 6.61
N VAL A 136 -36.88 -45.06 5.71
CA VAL A 136 -38.33 -45.13 5.46
C VAL A 136 -39.00 -43.78 5.12
N ASP A 137 -39.72 -43.85 4.02
CA ASP A 137 -40.66 -43.00 3.32
C ASP A 137 -41.50 -41.95 4.05
N GLY A 138 -41.83 -40.87 3.32
CA GLY A 138 -42.96 -40.04 3.58
C GLY A 138 -42.87 -38.61 3.09
N GLY A 139 -43.23 -38.30 1.82
CA GLY A 139 -43.51 -36.92 1.40
C GLY A 139 -44.82 -36.38 2.01
N PRO A 140 -45.15 -35.11 1.85
CA PRO A 140 -45.27 -34.44 0.56
C PRO A 140 -44.79 -32.97 0.50
N SER A 141 -44.55 -32.54 -0.71
CA SER A 141 -44.65 -31.20 -1.31
C SER A 141 -45.01 -30.03 -0.41
N ALA A 142 -44.10 -29.05 -0.32
CA ALA A 142 -44.45 -27.67 -0.01
C ALA A 142 -43.52 -26.69 -0.78
N ALA A 143 -44.16 -25.73 -1.37
CA ALA A 143 -43.80 -24.71 -2.30
C ALA A 143 -42.44 -24.02 -2.10
N MET A 144 -41.69 -23.88 -3.19
CA MET A 144 -40.59 -22.92 -3.32
C MET A 144 -41.14 -21.49 -3.25
N THR A 145 -40.89 -20.82 -2.13
CA THR A 145 -40.92 -19.36 -2.07
C THR A 145 -39.51 -18.86 -2.31
N THR A 146 -39.30 -18.25 -3.48
CA THR A 146 -38.12 -17.49 -3.83
C THR A 146 -38.04 -16.23 -2.96
N GLY A 147 -37.38 -16.36 -1.80
CA GLY A 147 -37.04 -15.24 -0.97
C GLY A 147 -35.86 -14.47 -1.61
N THR A 148 -36.16 -13.39 -2.31
CA THR A 148 -35.16 -12.37 -2.66
C THR A 148 -34.61 -11.78 -1.38
N GLY A 149 -33.41 -12.28 -0.98
CA GLY A 149 -32.68 -11.76 0.17
C GLY A 149 -32.31 -10.31 -0.05
N ARG A 150 -33.18 -9.39 0.36
CA ARG A 150 -32.83 -7.98 0.54
C ARG A 150 -31.72 -7.94 1.59
N ARG A 151 -30.48 -7.64 1.15
CA ARG A 151 -29.41 -7.24 2.07
C ARG A 151 -29.96 -6.15 2.97
N ALA A 152 -30.01 -6.40 4.26
CA ALA A 152 -30.44 -5.44 5.25
C ALA A 152 -29.62 -4.16 5.11
N ARG A 153 -30.29 -3.03 4.91
CA ARG A 153 -29.66 -1.71 4.86
C ARG A 153 -29.09 -1.44 6.27
N PRO A 154 -27.79 -1.12 6.41
CA PRO A 154 -27.22 -0.86 7.72
C PRO A 154 -28.01 0.27 8.41
N PRO A 155 -28.15 0.25 9.75
CA PRO A 155 -28.88 1.25 10.49
C PRO A 155 -28.33 2.66 10.18
N LYS A 156 -29.18 3.66 10.09
CA LYS A 156 -28.83 5.04 9.69
C LYS A 156 -27.69 5.64 10.53
N SER A 157 -27.54 5.25 11.79
CA SER A 157 -26.44 5.63 12.67
C SER A 157 -25.08 5.09 12.19
N ALA A 158 -24.99 3.80 11.83
CA ALA A 158 -23.75 3.21 11.31
C ALA A 158 -23.33 3.85 9.98
N SER A 159 -24.28 4.15 9.08
CA SER A 159 -24.01 4.85 7.82
C SER A 159 -23.51 6.27 8.03
N MET A 160 -23.99 6.99 9.04
CA MET A 160 -23.58 8.36 9.35
C MET A 160 -22.16 8.40 9.93
N LEU A 161 -21.80 7.43 10.76
CA LEU A 161 -20.51 7.33 11.42
C LEU A 161 -19.42 6.82 10.46
N MET A 162 -19.75 5.91 9.53
CA MET A 162 -18.89 5.51 8.42
C MET A 162 -18.54 6.71 7.49
N ARG A 163 -19.39 7.75 7.44
CA ARG A 163 -19.08 8.98 6.70
C ARG A 163 -18.05 9.87 7.40
N GLN A 164 -17.74 9.60 8.67
CA GLN A 164 -16.80 10.37 9.49
C GLN A 164 -15.49 9.59 9.75
N ALA A 165 -15.32 8.41 9.17
CA ALA A 165 -14.11 7.59 9.31
C ALA A 165 -13.15 7.80 8.14
N ASP A 166 -11.87 7.61 8.41
CA ASP A 166 -10.86 7.49 7.36
C ASP A 166 -11.17 6.26 6.50
N ARG A 167 -10.86 6.34 5.20
CA ARG A 167 -11.18 5.28 4.25
C ARG A 167 -10.02 4.98 3.32
N LEU A 168 -9.78 3.70 3.08
CA LEU A 168 -8.77 3.19 2.15
C LEU A 168 -9.47 2.46 0.98
N ALA A 169 -9.11 2.80 -0.24
CA ALA A 169 -9.44 2.02 -1.43
C ALA A 169 -8.15 1.43 -2.01
N CYS A 170 -8.13 0.11 -2.13
CA CYS A 170 -7.02 -0.65 -2.71
C CYS A 170 -7.42 -1.13 -4.10
N CYS A 171 -6.60 -0.86 -5.10
CA CYS A 171 -6.79 -1.37 -6.46
C CYS A 171 -5.71 -2.40 -6.77
N GLU A 172 -6.13 -3.55 -7.30
CA GLU A 172 -5.24 -4.60 -7.75
C GLU A 172 -5.78 -5.19 -9.06
N LEU A 173 -4.91 -5.26 -10.07
CA LEU A 173 -5.28 -5.75 -11.40
C LEU A 173 -4.97 -7.24 -11.59
N HIS A 174 -4.01 -7.78 -10.83
CA HIS A 174 -3.62 -9.17 -10.96
C HIS A 174 -4.66 -10.08 -10.28
N PRO A 175 -5.29 -11.03 -10.99
CA PRO A 175 -6.39 -11.84 -10.45
C PRO A 175 -5.96 -12.74 -9.28
N GLU A 176 -4.71 -13.19 -9.26
CA GLU A 176 -4.20 -14.01 -8.16
C GLU A 176 -3.90 -13.17 -6.91
N ASP A 177 -3.48 -11.91 -7.06
CA ASP A 177 -3.08 -11.04 -5.96
C ASP A 177 -4.28 -10.36 -5.29
N VAL A 178 -5.35 -10.09 -6.04
CA VAL A 178 -6.57 -9.51 -5.46
C VAL A 178 -7.29 -10.46 -4.49
N ILE A 179 -7.13 -11.76 -4.65
CA ILE A 179 -7.78 -12.76 -3.77
C ILE A 179 -7.24 -12.69 -2.34
N PRO A 180 -5.91 -12.83 -2.09
CA PRO A 180 -5.36 -12.68 -0.76
C PRO A 180 -5.58 -11.26 -0.19
N LEU A 181 -5.53 -10.23 -1.01
CA LEU A 181 -5.82 -8.85 -0.58
C LEU A 181 -7.26 -8.71 -0.06
N ARG A 182 -8.26 -9.28 -0.75
CA ARG A 182 -9.65 -9.30 -0.29
C ARG A 182 -9.84 -10.08 1.00
N ARG A 183 -9.13 -11.21 1.15
CA ARG A 183 -9.16 -12.01 2.39
C ARG A 183 -8.58 -11.22 3.56
N LEU A 184 -7.48 -10.51 3.33
CA LEU A 184 -6.79 -9.71 4.35
C LEU A 184 -7.72 -8.65 4.96
N PHE A 185 -8.54 -7.99 4.13
CA PHE A 185 -9.40 -6.89 4.55
C PHE A 185 -10.90 -7.23 4.58
N HIS A 186 -11.27 -8.53 4.55
CA HIS A 186 -12.65 -8.97 4.39
C HIS A 186 -13.63 -8.39 5.43
N HIS A 187 -13.16 -8.19 6.67
CA HIS A 187 -13.99 -7.68 7.77
C HIS A 187 -13.67 -6.23 8.15
N ASP A 188 -12.82 -5.55 7.40
CA ASP A 188 -12.44 -4.17 7.71
C ASP A 188 -13.38 -3.19 6.99
N PRO A 189 -14.26 -2.47 7.74
CA PRO A 189 -15.24 -1.56 7.16
C PRO A 189 -14.60 -0.28 6.58
N GLN A 190 -13.33 -0.02 6.90
CA GLN A 190 -12.59 1.15 6.38
C GLN A 190 -11.86 0.86 5.07
N VAL A 191 -11.83 -0.42 4.61
CA VAL A 191 -11.06 -0.82 3.43
C VAL A 191 -11.97 -1.36 2.34
N GLU A 192 -11.83 -0.82 1.15
CA GLU A 192 -12.49 -1.30 -0.07
C GLU A 192 -11.44 -1.89 -1.01
N VAL A 193 -11.62 -3.12 -1.48
CA VAL A 193 -10.71 -3.79 -2.43
C VAL A 193 -11.37 -3.92 -3.79
N HIS A 194 -10.79 -3.27 -4.79
CA HIS A 194 -11.26 -3.21 -6.16
C HIS A 194 -10.37 -4.07 -7.08
N PHE A 195 -10.97 -5.02 -7.78
CA PHE A 195 -10.32 -5.69 -8.91
C PHE A 195 -10.37 -4.77 -10.13
N ARG A 196 -9.37 -3.91 -10.26
CA ARG A 196 -9.37 -2.82 -11.24
C ARG A 196 -7.95 -2.31 -11.49
N SER A 197 -7.71 -1.82 -12.71
CA SER A 197 -6.50 -1.04 -13.02
C SER A 197 -6.41 0.21 -12.13
N GLY A 198 -5.24 0.48 -11.56
CA GLY A 198 -4.97 1.70 -10.81
C GLY A 198 -5.19 2.96 -11.65
N TRP A 199 -4.88 2.90 -12.93
CA TRP A 199 -5.08 4.03 -13.86
C TRP A 199 -6.57 4.35 -14.07
N ASP A 200 -7.43 3.32 -14.14
CA ASP A 200 -8.89 3.50 -14.21
C ASP A 200 -9.47 3.98 -12.89
N ALA A 201 -8.85 3.60 -11.78
CA ALA A 201 -9.24 4.04 -10.45
C ALA A 201 -9.10 5.55 -10.27
N LEU A 202 -8.06 6.17 -10.83
CA LEU A 202 -7.89 7.64 -10.82
C LEU A 202 -9.08 8.37 -11.46
N LYS A 203 -9.74 7.74 -12.43
CA LYS A 203 -10.95 8.29 -13.06
C LYS A 203 -12.21 7.98 -12.27
N ALA A 204 -12.31 6.78 -11.71
CA ALA A 204 -13.55 6.27 -11.13
C ALA A 204 -13.73 6.63 -9.66
N LEU A 205 -12.63 6.74 -8.88
CA LEU A 205 -12.66 6.93 -7.42
C LEU A 205 -12.28 8.37 -7.00
N LEU A 206 -11.85 9.23 -7.92
CA LEU A 206 -11.55 10.63 -7.65
C LEU A 206 -12.60 11.56 -8.29
N PRO A 207 -12.99 12.67 -7.65
CA PRO A 207 -12.64 13.02 -6.26
C PRO A 207 -13.37 12.12 -5.27
N PRO A 208 -12.77 11.83 -4.11
CA PRO A 208 -13.46 11.11 -3.05
C PRO A 208 -14.54 12.00 -2.37
N ARG A 209 -15.39 11.39 -1.53
CA ARG A 209 -16.34 12.14 -0.70
C ARG A 209 -15.66 12.93 0.41
N GLU A 210 -14.50 12.47 0.85
CA GLU A 210 -13.63 13.14 1.82
C GLU A 210 -12.94 14.35 1.16
N LYS A 211 -12.86 15.49 1.87
CA LYS A 211 -12.21 16.69 1.35
C LYS A 211 -10.68 16.61 1.33
N ARG A 212 -10.11 15.62 2.02
CA ARG A 212 -8.67 15.37 2.13
C ARG A 212 -8.38 13.98 1.63
N GLY A 213 -7.25 13.79 0.97
CA GLY A 213 -6.87 12.46 0.54
C GLY A 213 -5.44 12.38 0.00
N LEU A 214 -4.93 11.15 0.07
CA LEU A 214 -3.65 10.72 -0.50
C LEU A 214 -3.94 9.73 -1.63
N VAL A 215 -3.32 9.94 -2.77
CA VAL A 215 -3.29 8.99 -3.88
C VAL A 215 -1.87 8.45 -3.98
N PHE A 216 -1.70 7.18 -3.64
CA PHE A 216 -0.43 6.48 -3.73
C PHE A 216 -0.38 5.67 -5.02
N ILE A 217 0.67 5.89 -5.83
CA ILE A 217 0.84 5.32 -7.17
C ILE A 217 2.18 4.61 -7.23
N ASP A 218 2.17 3.29 -7.30
CA ASP A 218 3.37 2.44 -7.26
C ASP A 218 3.31 1.38 -8.38
N PRO A 219 3.41 1.79 -9.65
CA PRO A 219 3.29 0.86 -10.77
C PRO A 219 4.53 -0.04 -10.92
N PRO A 220 4.41 -1.21 -11.56
CA PRO A 220 5.49 -2.21 -11.64
C PRO A 220 6.65 -1.83 -12.58
N PHE A 221 6.54 -0.78 -13.39
CA PHE A 221 7.56 -0.34 -14.37
C PHE A 221 8.06 -1.46 -15.29
N GLU A 222 7.14 -2.23 -15.86
CA GLU A 222 7.42 -3.29 -16.84
C GLU A 222 7.50 -2.78 -18.28
N SER A 223 6.80 -1.66 -18.58
CA SER A 223 6.72 -1.06 -19.92
C SER A 223 7.75 0.07 -20.08
N GLN A 224 8.23 0.26 -21.32
CA GLN A 224 9.10 1.41 -21.66
C GLN A 224 8.37 2.76 -21.54
N ASP A 225 7.04 2.77 -21.70
CA ASP A 225 6.20 3.97 -21.64
C ASP A 225 5.66 4.28 -20.23
N GLU A 226 6.14 3.58 -19.19
CA GLU A 226 5.61 3.69 -17.83
C GLU A 226 5.75 5.12 -17.25
N PHE A 227 6.84 5.82 -17.55
CA PHE A 227 6.99 7.23 -17.16
C PHE A 227 5.97 8.16 -17.83
N ALA A 228 5.64 7.93 -19.10
CA ALA A 228 4.61 8.69 -19.79
C ALA A 228 3.23 8.37 -19.23
N THR A 229 2.94 7.10 -18.97
CA THR A 229 1.71 6.62 -18.33
C THR A 229 1.55 7.22 -16.93
N LEU A 230 2.64 7.29 -16.15
CA LEU A 230 2.64 7.89 -14.81
C LEU A 230 2.36 9.39 -14.87
N ALA A 231 3.03 10.13 -15.78
CA ALA A 231 2.80 11.57 -15.95
C ALA A 231 1.35 11.88 -16.36
N ASP A 232 0.78 11.10 -17.29
CA ASP A 232 -0.60 11.24 -17.73
C ASP A 232 -1.61 10.84 -16.61
N GLY A 233 -1.31 9.78 -15.87
CA GLY A 233 -2.06 9.38 -14.69
C GLY A 233 -2.12 10.47 -13.62
N LEU A 234 -0.97 11.07 -13.28
CA LEU A 234 -0.88 12.20 -12.34
C LEU A 234 -1.66 13.42 -12.85
N LYS A 235 -1.51 13.78 -14.13
CA LYS A 235 -2.28 14.89 -14.74
C LYS A 235 -3.78 14.66 -14.65
N ARG A 236 -4.26 13.46 -15.00
CA ARG A 236 -5.69 13.11 -14.94
C ARG A 236 -6.21 13.07 -13.51
N GLY A 237 -5.48 12.44 -12.59
CA GLY A 237 -5.86 12.37 -11.18
C GLY A 237 -5.92 13.74 -10.52
N HIS A 238 -4.89 14.56 -10.70
CA HIS A 238 -4.83 15.92 -10.17
C HIS A 238 -5.93 16.82 -10.75
N GLY A 239 -6.23 16.71 -12.05
CA GLY A 239 -7.34 17.45 -12.67
C GLY A 239 -8.70 17.13 -12.06
N ARG A 240 -8.89 15.97 -11.45
CA ARG A 240 -10.11 15.57 -10.73
C ARG A 240 -10.10 15.91 -9.25
N PHE A 241 -8.92 15.93 -8.64
CA PHE A 241 -8.73 16.13 -7.19
C PHE A 241 -7.53 17.04 -6.93
N GLY A 242 -7.61 18.30 -7.40
CA GLY A 242 -6.50 19.23 -7.45
C GLY A 242 -5.87 19.62 -6.11
N HIS A 243 -6.57 19.43 -4.99
CA HIS A 243 -6.06 19.67 -3.63
C HIS A 243 -5.67 18.38 -2.90
N GLY A 244 -5.76 17.23 -3.57
CA GLY A 244 -5.29 15.94 -3.05
C GLY A 244 -3.77 15.87 -3.07
N VAL A 245 -3.19 15.13 -2.15
CA VAL A 245 -1.78 14.76 -2.18
C VAL A 245 -1.61 13.56 -3.09
N PHE A 246 -0.70 13.64 -4.06
CA PHE A 246 -0.35 12.51 -4.91
C PHE A 246 1.09 12.12 -4.63
N ALA A 247 1.32 10.86 -4.30
CA ALA A 247 2.65 10.31 -4.08
C ALA A 247 2.90 9.19 -5.09
N ALA A 248 3.89 9.37 -5.97
CA ALA A 248 4.18 8.46 -7.06
C ALA A 248 5.62 7.94 -6.96
N TRP A 249 5.77 6.62 -6.80
CA TRP A 249 7.07 5.98 -6.82
C TRP A 249 7.56 5.73 -8.25
N TYR A 250 8.88 5.80 -8.45
CA TYR A 250 9.54 5.46 -9.71
C TYR A 250 10.96 4.93 -9.51
N PRO A 251 11.44 4.01 -10.38
CA PRO A 251 12.79 3.50 -10.34
C PRO A 251 13.78 4.46 -10.99
N ILE A 252 15.03 4.45 -10.52
CA ILE A 252 16.15 5.18 -11.15
C ILE A 252 17.16 4.15 -11.67
N LYS A 253 17.06 3.85 -12.96
CA LYS A 253 18.07 3.08 -13.71
C LYS A 253 19.05 4.03 -14.43
N GLN A 254 18.54 5.12 -15.00
CA GLN A 254 19.31 6.16 -15.69
C GLN A 254 18.75 7.54 -15.37
N ARG A 255 19.63 8.54 -15.15
CA ARG A 255 19.20 9.93 -14.87
C ARG A 255 18.44 10.57 -16.04
N ALA A 256 18.75 10.18 -17.28
CA ALA A 256 18.11 10.78 -18.46
C ALA A 256 16.59 10.52 -18.50
N ALA A 257 16.15 9.28 -18.21
CA ALA A 257 14.74 8.92 -18.17
C ALA A 257 13.99 9.70 -17.09
N VAL A 258 14.57 9.81 -15.89
CA VAL A 258 13.97 10.56 -14.77
C VAL A 258 13.87 12.06 -15.09
N ARG A 259 14.94 12.68 -15.65
CA ARG A 259 14.89 14.08 -16.08
C ARG A 259 13.81 14.32 -17.15
N GLY A 260 13.66 13.38 -18.09
CA GLY A 260 12.58 13.43 -19.09
C GLY A 260 11.19 13.39 -18.44
N PHE A 261 11.00 12.52 -17.46
CA PHE A 261 9.76 12.45 -16.67
C PHE A 261 9.47 13.76 -15.93
N HIS A 262 10.46 14.32 -15.21
CA HIS A 262 10.30 15.60 -14.51
C HIS A 262 9.97 16.75 -15.47
N ALA A 263 10.62 16.80 -16.63
CA ALA A 263 10.32 17.80 -17.66
C ALA A 263 8.90 17.64 -18.20
N THR A 264 8.46 16.41 -18.49
CA THR A 264 7.09 16.12 -18.92
C THR A 264 6.09 16.56 -17.88
N LEU A 265 6.34 16.27 -16.60
CA LEU A 265 5.43 16.66 -15.52
C LEU A 265 5.36 18.18 -15.39
N LYS A 266 6.49 18.89 -15.46
CA LYS A 266 6.52 20.36 -15.46
C LYS A 266 5.67 20.97 -16.57
N MET A 267 5.64 20.33 -17.74
CA MET A 267 4.81 20.77 -18.88
C MET A 267 3.30 20.55 -18.65
N THR A 268 2.89 19.76 -17.65
CA THR A 268 1.46 19.60 -17.34
C THR A 268 0.83 20.83 -16.68
N GLY A 269 1.64 21.75 -16.16
CA GLY A 269 1.20 22.91 -15.40
C GLY A 269 0.78 22.59 -13.94
N ILE A 270 0.98 21.37 -13.47
CA ILE A 270 0.78 21.02 -12.05
C ILE A 270 1.84 21.77 -11.22
N ARG A 271 1.38 22.40 -10.14
CA ARG A 271 2.23 23.17 -9.23
C ARG A 271 2.48 22.40 -7.94
N ASP A 272 3.35 22.93 -7.09
CA ASP A 272 3.74 22.37 -5.80
C ASP A 272 4.14 20.90 -5.88
N VAL A 273 5.23 20.65 -6.63
CA VAL A 273 5.72 19.30 -6.92
C VAL A 273 7.16 19.17 -6.43
N ILE A 274 7.38 18.18 -5.56
CA ILE A 274 8.73 17.80 -5.13
C ILE A 274 9.00 16.33 -5.44
N ALA A 275 10.28 15.98 -5.59
CA ALA A 275 10.73 14.60 -5.62
C ALA A 275 11.83 14.41 -4.58
N ILE A 276 11.80 13.26 -3.90
CA ILE A 276 12.89 12.77 -3.06
C ILE A 276 13.48 11.57 -3.78
N GLU A 277 14.75 11.61 -4.08
CA GLU A 277 15.46 10.57 -4.82
C GLU A 277 16.58 9.99 -3.96
N LEU A 278 16.63 8.68 -3.89
CA LEU A 278 17.67 7.91 -3.23
C LEU A 278 18.49 7.17 -4.28
N TYR A 279 19.78 7.37 -4.26
CA TYR A 279 20.75 6.67 -5.11
C TYR A 279 21.62 5.78 -4.23
N LEU A 280 21.62 4.48 -4.47
CA LEU A 280 22.60 3.57 -3.85
C LEU A 280 23.95 3.66 -4.55
N ARG A 281 23.96 4.12 -5.81
CA ARG A 281 25.15 4.27 -6.66
C ARG A 281 24.89 5.21 -7.84
N ALA A 282 25.95 5.57 -8.55
CA ALA A 282 25.83 6.31 -9.81
C ALA A 282 24.99 5.51 -10.82
N PRO A 283 23.94 6.12 -11.42
CA PRO A 283 23.05 5.42 -12.34
C PRO A 283 23.65 5.34 -13.76
N THR A 284 24.77 4.63 -13.89
CA THR A 284 25.51 4.41 -15.13
C THR A 284 25.18 3.09 -15.82
N ASN A 285 24.65 2.09 -15.07
CA ASN A 285 24.20 0.82 -15.61
C ASN A 285 22.67 0.74 -15.64
N ALA A 286 22.10 0.77 -16.87
CA ALA A 286 20.65 0.74 -17.08
C ALA A 286 19.96 -0.58 -16.70
N GLU A 287 20.71 -1.68 -16.60
CA GLU A 287 20.18 -3.00 -16.24
C GLU A 287 19.97 -3.14 -14.72
N ARG A 288 20.58 -2.29 -13.92
CA ARG A 288 20.46 -2.30 -12.46
C ARG A 288 19.48 -1.23 -11.99
N LEU A 289 18.76 -1.55 -10.90
CA LEU A 289 18.07 -0.56 -10.10
C LEU A 289 19.12 0.18 -9.26
N ASN A 290 19.50 1.39 -9.71
CA ASN A 290 20.58 2.18 -9.10
C ASN A 290 20.07 3.10 -7.98
N GLY A 291 18.77 3.38 -8.00
CA GLY A 291 18.10 4.23 -7.04
C GLY A 291 16.59 4.20 -7.27
N CYS A 292 15.87 4.98 -6.53
CA CYS A 292 14.43 5.18 -6.71
C CYS A 292 14.03 6.57 -6.23
N GLY A 293 12.84 7.03 -6.64
CA GLY A 293 12.29 8.31 -6.22
C GLY A 293 10.84 8.18 -5.77
N LEU A 294 10.44 9.11 -4.92
CA LEU A 294 9.04 9.39 -4.61
C LEU A 294 8.74 10.85 -4.96
N LEU A 295 7.90 11.04 -5.98
CA LEU A 295 7.38 12.34 -6.36
C LEU A 295 6.13 12.62 -5.57
N VAL A 296 6.00 13.85 -5.02
CA VAL A 296 4.81 14.25 -4.27
C VAL A 296 4.29 15.59 -4.80
N ILE A 297 3.00 15.60 -5.16
CA ILE A 297 2.24 16.80 -5.52
C ILE A 297 1.44 17.23 -4.28
N ASN A 298 1.40 18.53 -4.01
CA ASN A 298 0.80 19.12 -2.80
C ASN A 298 1.38 18.51 -1.51
N PRO A 299 2.72 18.48 -1.33
CA PRO A 299 3.34 17.83 -0.19
C PRO A 299 2.85 18.44 1.13
N PRO A 300 2.66 17.62 2.17
CA PRO A 300 2.38 18.14 3.51
C PRO A 300 3.50 19.06 4.02
N TYR A 301 3.15 19.96 4.91
CA TYR A 301 4.11 20.87 5.55
C TYR A 301 5.32 20.11 6.12
N ARG A 302 6.52 20.56 5.80
CA ARG A 302 7.82 19.98 6.15
C ARG A 302 8.11 18.60 5.54
N PHE A 303 7.35 18.15 4.56
CA PHE A 303 7.61 16.85 3.95
C PHE A 303 9.00 16.78 3.27
N ALA A 304 9.51 17.86 2.69
CA ALA A 304 10.83 17.90 2.09
C ALA A 304 11.94 17.58 3.13
N GLU A 305 11.87 18.22 4.30
CA GLU A 305 12.84 18.05 5.38
C GLU A 305 12.75 16.64 6.01
N GLN A 306 11.54 16.17 6.31
CA GLN A 306 11.32 14.85 6.87
C GLN A 306 11.74 13.75 5.89
N GLY A 307 11.39 13.93 4.61
CA GLY A 307 11.75 12.99 3.57
C GLY A 307 13.25 12.92 3.32
N GLN A 308 13.97 14.05 3.39
CA GLN A 308 15.44 14.06 3.34
C GLN A 308 16.01 13.21 4.49
N MET A 309 15.56 13.44 5.73
CA MET A 309 16.06 12.69 6.90
C MET A 309 15.75 11.18 6.79
N ILE A 310 14.56 10.82 6.30
CA ILE A 310 14.17 9.42 6.06
C ILE A 310 15.08 8.79 4.99
N ALA A 311 15.27 9.47 3.87
CA ALA A 311 16.09 8.97 2.77
C ALA A 311 17.56 8.82 3.16
N ASP A 312 18.12 9.80 3.89
CA ASP A 312 19.48 9.73 4.44
C ASP A 312 19.64 8.54 5.40
N ALA A 313 18.65 8.29 6.27
CA ALA A 313 18.69 7.17 7.18
C ALA A 313 18.60 5.81 6.46
N VAL A 314 17.82 5.71 5.37
CA VAL A 314 17.79 4.52 4.52
C VAL A 314 19.14 4.33 3.85
N LEU A 315 19.73 5.40 3.28
CA LEU A 315 21.05 5.34 2.63
C LEU A 315 22.15 4.92 3.60
N GLN A 316 22.19 5.51 4.80
CA GLN A 316 23.16 5.14 5.85
C GLN A 316 23.03 3.68 6.29
N GLY A 317 21.79 3.18 6.39
CA GLY A 317 21.54 1.80 6.80
C GLY A 317 21.79 0.75 5.70
N LEU A 318 21.57 1.10 4.44
CA LEU A 318 21.56 0.16 3.31
C LEU A 318 22.62 0.43 2.25
N GLY A 319 23.22 1.63 2.23
CA GLY A 319 24.29 1.99 1.32
C GLY A 319 25.50 1.06 1.48
N GLN A 320 26.26 0.89 0.40
CA GLN A 320 27.47 0.06 0.32
C GLN A 320 28.69 0.90 -0.05
N ASP A 321 28.65 2.21 0.22
CA ASP A 321 29.70 3.19 -0.12
C ASP A 321 30.10 3.18 -1.61
N GLU A 322 29.14 2.82 -2.49
CA GLU A 322 29.35 2.87 -3.92
C GLU A 322 29.42 4.34 -4.41
N SER A 323 30.33 4.60 -5.36
CA SER A 323 30.47 5.93 -5.96
C SER A 323 29.14 6.44 -6.52
N GLY A 324 28.81 7.70 -6.22
CA GLY A 324 27.57 8.35 -6.65
C GLY A 324 26.32 7.98 -5.85
N ALA A 325 26.49 7.31 -4.69
CA ALA A 325 25.44 7.19 -3.70
C ALA A 325 25.08 8.56 -3.12
N GLY A 326 23.79 8.78 -2.84
CA GLY A 326 23.34 10.08 -2.32
C GLY A 326 21.82 10.19 -2.25
N VAL A 327 21.37 11.33 -1.74
CA VAL A 327 19.96 11.72 -1.66
C VAL A 327 19.79 13.10 -2.29
N ASP A 328 18.83 13.25 -3.17
CA ASP A 328 18.46 14.52 -3.80
C ASP A 328 17.00 14.87 -3.41
N VAL A 329 16.76 16.10 -2.96
CA VAL A 329 15.41 16.67 -2.82
C VAL A 329 15.24 17.74 -3.89
N ILE A 330 14.35 17.49 -4.84
CA ILE A 330 14.21 18.26 -6.06
C ILE A 330 12.85 18.97 -6.08
N ARG A 331 12.84 20.30 -6.12
CA ARG A 331 11.64 21.07 -6.42
C ARG A 331 11.43 21.09 -7.95
N ILE A 332 10.40 20.38 -8.42
CA ILE A 332 10.08 20.26 -9.85
C ILE A 332 9.22 21.45 -10.31
N ALA A 333 8.24 21.85 -9.50
CA ALA A 333 7.40 23.00 -9.72
C ALA A 333 7.09 23.70 -8.40
N ASP A 334 7.07 25.02 -8.40
CA ASP A 334 6.74 25.85 -7.24
C ASP A 334 5.22 25.88 -6.99
N GLU A 335 4.82 26.39 -5.81
CA GLU A 335 3.42 26.60 -5.40
C GLU A 335 2.60 27.50 -6.35
#